data_b010195a48e117d21e556141e818a86d
#
_entry.id   b010195a48e117d21e556141e818a86d
#
_cell.length_a   1.000
_cell.length_b   1.000
_cell.length_c   1.000
_cell.angle_alpha   90.00
_cell.angle_beta   90.00
_cell.angle_gamma   90.00
#
_symmetry.space_group_name_H-M   'P 1'
#
loop_
_entity.id
_entity.type
_entity.pdbx_description
1 polymer ?
#
loop_
_entity_poly.entity_id
_entity_poly.type
_entity_poly.pdbx_seq_one_letter_code
_entity_poly.pdbx_strand_id
1 'polypeptide(L)'
;MSTATDGPRTILVVDDFDDTRLLLRTWLERRGFRVVEAANGIQAINQAETEAPDLIIMDMQMPELDGLSATRLIRKSLDSVPIVAVSAYGADQFREQALAAGCDEYVSTPFEPATLEGIISSLVHRRV
;
A
#
# COMPACT_ATOMS: atom_id res chain seq x y z
N MET A 1 -16.21 -18.67 10.89
CA MET A 1 -15.83 -18.28 10.88
C MET A 1 -15.09 -17.62 10.88
N SER A 2 -15.11 -17.51 11.10
CA SER A 2 -14.51 -16.93 11.02
C SER A 2 -13.81 -16.55 11.23
N THR A 3 -13.54 -16.69 11.23
CA THR A 3 -12.58 -16.52 11.63
C THR A 3 -11.73 -15.91 11.37
N ALA A 4 -11.75 -16.35 10.52
CA ALA A 4 -10.73 -15.83 9.79
C ALA A 4 -10.58 -14.43 9.92
N THR A 5 -11.46 -13.89 10.35
CA THR A 5 -11.40 -12.51 10.61
C THR A 5 -10.96 -12.24 12.00
N ASP A 6 -10.37 -13.23 12.57
CA ASP A 6 -9.77 -13.05 13.87
C ASP A 6 -8.60 -12.12 13.74
N GLY A 7 -8.50 -11.18 14.59
CA GLY A 7 -7.42 -10.26 14.58
C GLY A 7 -7.56 -9.16 13.53
N PRO A 8 -6.79 -8.11 13.66
CA PRO A 8 -6.84 -6.98 12.75
C PRO A 8 -6.21 -7.29 11.40
N ARG A 9 -6.68 -6.61 10.37
CA ARG A 9 -6.07 -6.66 9.06
C ARG A 9 -4.73 -5.94 9.09
N THR A 10 -3.80 -6.43 8.32
CA THR A 10 -2.45 -5.88 8.27
C THR A 10 -2.27 -5.05 7.01
N ILE A 11 -1.77 -3.84 7.18
CA ILE A 11 -1.48 -2.95 6.06
C ILE A 11 0.01 -2.66 6.06
N LEU A 12 0.64 -2.85 4.89
CA LEU A 12 2.03 -2.49 4.71
C LEU A 12 2.08 -1.09 4.12
N VAL A 13 2.78 -0.19 4.81
CA VAL A 13 2.96 1.19 4.36
C VAL A 13 4.38 1.34 3.85
N VAL A 14 4.53 1.70 2.58
CA VAL A 14 5.83 1.86 1.94
C VAL A 14 6.01 3.32 1.55
N ASP A 15 6.97 3.98 2.18
CA ASP A 15 7.27 5.38 1.91
C ASP A 15 8.67 5.66 2.46
N ASP A 16 9.49 6.35 1.66
CA ASP A 16 10.86 6.63 2.08
C ASP A 16 10.93 7.81 3.06
N PHE A 17 9.84 8.52 3.26
CA PHE A 17 9.77 9.67 4.15
C PHE A 17 9.25 9.22 5.51
N ASP A 18 10.10 9.31 6.53
CA ASP A 18 9.75 8.81 7.86
C ASP A 18 8.50 9.48 8.43
N ASP A 19 8.36 10.78 8.22
CA ASP A 19 7.21 11.52 8.76
C ASP A 19 5.91 11.08 8.12
N THR A 20 5.91 10.90 6.81
CA THR A 20 4.72 10.43 6.11
C THR A 20 4.34 9.03 6.56
N ARG A 21 5.34 8.17 6.70
CA ARG A 21 5.11 6.80 7.13
C ARG A 21 4.51 6.77 8.53
N LEU A 22 5.04 7.60 9.43
CA LEU A 22 4.54 7.67 10.80
C LEU A 22 3.12 8.20 10.85
N LEU A 23 2.83 9.21 10.03
CA LEU A 23 1.49 9.77 9.98
C LEU A 23 0.47 8.74 9.52
N LEU A 24 0.77 8.02 8.44
CA LEU A 24 -0.12 6.99 7.94
C LEU A 24 -0.28 5.87 8.94
N ARG A 25 0.81 5.44 9.56
CA ARG A 25 0.74 4.39 10.56
C ARG A 25 -0.17 4.77 11.72
N THR A 26 0.00 5.98 12.25
CA THR A 26 -0.82 6.45 13.37
C THR A 26 -2.30 6.48 12.98
N TRP A 27 -2.57 7.00 11.79
CA TRP A 27 -3.94 7.11 11.29
C TRP A 27 -4.58 5.73 11.13
N LEU A 28 -3.83 4.79 10.56
CA LEU A 28 -4.35 3.44 10.32
C LEU A 28 -4.52 2.66 11.62
N GLU A 29 -3.56 2.78 12.54
CA GLU A 29 -3.67 2.06 13.80
C GLU A 29 -4.87 2.52 14.60
N ARG A 30 -5.21 3.80 14.52
CA ARG A 30 -6.40 4.30 15.19
C ARG A 30 -7.68 3.72 14.61
N ARG A 31 -7.62 3.19 13.40
CA ARG A 31 -8.76 2.56 12.75
C ARG A 31 -8.76 1.05 12.93
N GLY A 32 -7.85 0.54 13.74
CA GLY A 32 -7.85 -0.87 14.09
C GLY A 32 -7.00 -1.75 13.22
N PHE A 33 -6.19 -1.18 12.34
CA PHE A 33 -5.31 -1.97 11.49
C PHE A 33 -3.98 -2.22 12.19
N ARG A 34 -3.40 -3.37 11.88
CA ARG A 34 -2.01 -3.63 12.22
C ARG A 34 -1.16 -3.07 11.07
N VAL A 35 -0.11 -2.33 11.39
CA VAL A 35 0.69 -1.69 10.36
C VAL A 35 2.13 -2.22 10.40
N VAL A 36 2.63 -2.60 9.23
CA VAL A 36 4.05 -2.88 9.05
C VAL A 36 4.58 -1.86 8.06
N GLU A 37 5.88 -1.59 8.11
CA GLU A 37 6.47 -0.48 7.39
C GLU A 37 7.63 -0.93 6.53
N ALA A 38 7.84 -0.21 5.43
CA ALA A 38 9.01 -0.35 4.60
C ALA A 38 9.44 1.04 4.14
N ALA A 39 10.73 1.29 4.12
CA ALA A 39 11.27 2.60 3.77
C ALA A 39 11.78 2.67 2.33
N ASN A 40 11.76 1.56 1.63
CA ASN A 40 12.19 1.51 0.22
C ASN A 40 11.61 0.27 -0.43
N GLY A 41 11.84 0.15 -1.75
CA GLY A 41 11.25 -0.94 -2.51
C GLY A 41 11.76 -2.31 -2.13
N ILE A 42 13.02 -2.41 -1.76
CA ILE A 42 13.58 -3.71 -1.36
C ILE A 42 12.96 -4.18 -0.05
N GLN A 43 12.85 -3.28 0.92
CA GLN A 43 12.17 -3.61 2.16
C GLN A 43 10.71 -3.95 1.91
N ALA A 44 10.08 -3.26 0.95
CA ALA A 44 8.69 -3.52 0.64
C ALA A 44 8.49 -4.95 0.16
N ILE A 45 9.36 -5.43 -0.70
CA ILE A 45 9.28 -6.80 -1.20
C ILE A 45 9.43 -7.78 -0.05
N ASN A 46 10.43 -7.57 0.80
CA ASN A 46 10.69 -8.45 1.94
C ASN A 46 9.51 -8.46 2.92
N GLN A 47 8.99 -7.29 3.23
CA GLN A 47 7.87 -7.20 4.17
C GLN A 47 6.61 -7.81 3.59
N ALA A 48 6.38 -7.64 2.29
CA ALA A 48 5.21 -8.22 1.66
C ALA A 48 5.25 -9.75 1.75
N GLU A 49 6.42 -10.32 1.52
CA GLU A 49 6.55 -11.78 1.56
C GLU A 49 6.50 -12.31 2.99
N THR A 50 7.11 -11.60 3.92
CA THR A 50 7.21 -12.06 5.30
C THR A 50 5.91 -11.89 6.07
N GLU A 51 5.26 -10.74 5.89
CA GLU A 51 4.11 -10.36 6.70
C GLU A 51 2.77 -10.69 6.06
N ALA A 52 2.78 -11.00 4.76
CA ALA A 52 1.55 -11.31 4.00
C ALA A 52 0.44 -10.30 4.30
N PRO A 53 0.65 -9.02 4.00
CA PRO A 53 -0.34 -8.01 4.35
C PRO A 53 -1.63 -8.18 3.59
N ASP A 54 -2.68 -7.60 4.13
CA ASP A 54 -4.00 -7.61 3.48
C ASP A 54 -4.12 -6.48 2.47
N LEU A 55 -3.24 -5.49 2.54
CA LEU A 55 -3.24 -4.36 1.62
C LEU A 55 -1.89 -3.66 1.71
N ILE A 56 -1.44 -3.11 0.59
CA ILE A 56 -0.18 -2.36 0.54
C ILE A 56 -0.47 -0.94 0.06
N ILE A 57 0.06 0.04 0.79
CA ILE A 57 0.06 1.44 0.35
C ILE A 57 1.47 1.73 -0.12
N MET A 58 1.63 1.99 -1.42
CA MET A 58 2.94 2.04 -2.05
C MET A 58 3.23 3.41 -2.64
N ASP A 59 4.26 4.07 -2.12
CA ASP A 59 4.77 5.30 -2.71
C ASP A 59 5.41 4.97 -4.05
N MET A 60 5.01 5.70 -5.09
CA MET A 60 5.53 5.44 -6.43
C MET A 60 6.88 6.10 -6.66
N GLN A 61 7.26 7.06 -5.84
CA GLN A 61 8.47 7.85 -6.06
C GLN A 61 9.43 7.66 -4.90
N MET A 62 10.31 6.69 -5.04
CA MET A 62 11.31 6.39 -4.02
C MET A 62 12.66 6.22 -4.69
N PRO A 63 13.75 6.51 -3.97
CA PRO A 63 15.09 6.25 -4.49
C PRO A 63 15.35 4.75 -4.58
N GLU A 64 16.35 4.40 -5.35
CA GLU A 64 16.80 3.02 -5.55
C GLU A 64 15.75 2.23 -6.30
N LEU A 65 14.95 1.45 -5.61
CA LEU A 65 13.89 0.67 -6.26
C LEU A 65 12.57 1.41 -6.08
N ASP A 66 12.04 1.95 -7.15
CA ASP A 66 10.81 2.75 -7.11
C ASP A 66 9.58 1.87 -6.92
N GLY A 67 8.43 2.53 -6.71
CA GLY A 67 7.20 1.81 -6.42
C GLY A 67 6.67 0.98 -7.57
N LEU A 68 6.90 1.42 -8.81
CA LEU A 68 6.46 0.64 -9.96
C LEU A 68 7.22 -0.67 -10.04
N SER A 69 8.54 -0.60 -9.91
CA SER A 69 9.39 -1.78 -9.96
C SER A 69 9.10 -2.71 -8.81
N ALA A 70 8.92 -2.14 -7.60
CA ALA A 70 8.59 -2.94 -6.43
C ALA A 70 7.25 -3.66 -6.63
N THR A 71 6.26 -2.97 -7.18
CA THR A 71 4.95 -3.55 -7.44
C THR A 71 5.06 -4.74 -8.40
N ARG A 72 5.81 -4.58 -9.48
CA ARG A 72 5.99 -5.67 -10.42
C ARG A 72 6.62 -6.89 -9.77
N LEU A 73 7.61 -6.67 -8.91
CA LEU A 73 8.29 -7.77 -8.24
C LEU A 73 7.40 -8.43 -7.20
N ILE A 74 6.63 -7.63 -6.46
CA ILE A 74 5.70 -8.18 -5.48
C ILE A 74 4.64 -9.03 -6.18
N ARG A 75 4.16 -8.59 -7.34
CA ARG A 75 3.12 -9.32 -8.08
C ARG A 75 3.59 -10.70 -8.56
N LYS A 76 4.88 -10.91 -8.68
CA LYS A 76 5.38 -12.22 -9.09
C LYS A 76 5.12 -13.29 -8.04
N SER A 77 5.08 -12.91 -6.77
CA SER A 77 4.84 -13.87 -5.69
C SER A 77 3.52 -13.65 -4.98
N LEU A 78 2.94 -12.45 -5.07
CA LEU A 78 1.68 -12.13 -4.40
C LEU A 78 0.77 -11.43 -5.41
N ASP A 79 0.06 -12.22 -6.20
CA ASP A 79 -0.69 -11.64 -7.30
C ASP A 79 -2.05 -11.10 -6.89
N SER A 80 -2.52 -11.37 -5.68
CA SER A 80 -3.87 -10.98 -5.28
C SER A 80 -3.93 -9.91 -4.19
N VAL A 81 -2.80 -9.54 -3.59
CA VAL A 81 -2.84 -8.53 -2.53
C VAL A 81 -3.20 -7.16 -3.14
N PRO A 82 -4.18 -6.44 -2.56
CA PRO A 82 -4.50 -5.11 -3.07
C PRO A 82 -3.34 -4.14 -2.86
N ILE A 83 -3.02 -3.36 -3.89
CA ILE A 83 -1.96 -2.36 -3.83
C ILE A 83 -2.54 -1.01 -4.24
N VAL A 84 -2.41 -0.04 -3.34
CA VAL A 84 -2.80 1.35 -3.60
C VAL A 84 -1.55 2.15 -3.88
N ALA A 85 -1.44 2.67 -5.09
CA ALA A 85 -0.31 3.51 -5.46
C ALA A 85 -0.56 4.94 -4.98
N VAL A 86 0.46 5.54 -4.38
CA VAL A 86 0.40 6.93 -3.94
C VAL A 86 1.51 7.69 -4.67
N SER A 87 1.16 8.82 -5.27
CA SER A 87 2.11 9.60 -6.04
C SER A 87 1.94 11.06 -5.74
N ALA A 88 2.99 11.85 -6.06
CA ALA A 88 2.96 13.28 -5.83
C ALA A 88 1.97 13.93 -6.78
N TYR A 89 1.46 15.08 -6.32
CA TYR A 89 0.55 15.89 -7.11
C TYR A 89 1.15 16.19 -8.48
N GLY A 90 0.32 16.14 -9.51
CA GLY A 90 0.73 16.47 -10.86
C GLY A 90 1.32 15.32 -11.65
N ALA A 91 1.41 14.14 -11.05
CA ALA A 91 2.02 12.98 -11.71
C ALA A 91 0.95 12.04 -12.26
N ASP A 92 -0.06 12.59 -12.92
CA ASP A 92 -1.17 11.77 -13.43
C ASP A 92 -0.71 10.76 -14.47
N GLN A 93 0.38 11.03 -15.15
CA GLN A 93 0.91 10.07 -16.11
C GLN A 93 1.32 8.77 -15.44
N PHE A 94 1.56 8.79 -14.14
CA PHE A 94 1.90 7.56 -13.42
C PHE A 94 0.70 6.66 -13.19
N ARG A 95 -0.51 7.18 -13.33
CA ARG A 95 -1.70 6.37 -13.07
C ARG A 95 -1.73 5.13 -13.96
N GLU A 96 -1.58 5.31 -15.26
CA GLU A 96 -1.62 4.18 -16.17
C GLU A 96 -0.48 3.22 -15.92
N GLN A 97 0.70 3.76 -15.65
CA GLN A 97 1.85 2.91 -15.37
C GLN A 97 1.67 2.12 -14.09
N ALA A 98 1.10 2.74 -13.06
CA ALA A 98 0.86 2.05 -11.80
C ALA A 98 -0.15 0.92 -11.99
N LEU A 99 -1.23 1.18 -12.70
CA LEU A 99 -2.23 0.16 -12.93
C LEU A 99 -1.66 -0.97 -13.80
N ALA A 100 -0.86 -0.63 -14.80
CA ALA A 100 -0.23 -1.62 -15.65
C ALA A 100 0.78 -2.47 -14.88
N ALA A 101 1.42 -1.90 -13.85
CA ALA A 101 2.36 -2.64 -13.03
C ALA A 101 1.67 -3.58 -12.05
N GLY A 102 0.36 -3.41 -11.83
CA GLY A 102 -0.40 -4.30 -10.98
C GLY A 102 -1.07 -3.63 -9.79
N CYS A 103 -1.05 -2.30 -9.72
CA CYS A 103 -1.75 -1.60 -8.65
C CYS A 103 -3.26 -1.63 -8.90
N ASP A 104 -4.02 -1.68 -7.82
CA ASP A 104 -5.48 -1.71 -7.90
C ASP A 104 -6.09 -0.33 -7.89
N GLU A 105 -5.42 0.62 -7.25
CA GLU A 105 -5.90 2.00 -7.16
C GLU A 105 -4.73 2.95 -7.18
N TYR A 106 -5.03 4.21 -7.50
CA TYR A 106 -4.02 5.25 -7.61
C TYR A 106 -4.55 6.52 -6.95
N VAL A 107 -3.75 7.11 -6.06
CA VAL A 107 -4.14 8.32 -5.33
C VAL A 107 -3.01 9.33 -5.44
N SER A 108 -3.36 10.58 -5.74
CA SER A 108 -2.39 11.68 -5.79
C SER A 108 -2.40 12.45 -4.48
N THR A 109 -1.21 12.79 -3.98
CA THR A 109 -1.13 13.63 -2.79
C THR A 109 -1.17 15.10 -3.20
N PRO A 110 -1.75 15.97 -2.38
CA PRO A 110 -2.46 15.65 -1.14
C PRO A 110 -3.85 15.09 -1.42
N PHE A 111 -4.32 14.21 -0.57
CA PHE A 111 -5.67 13.67 -0.70
C PHE A 111 -6.37 13.80 0.65
N GLU A 112 -7.69 13.72 0.62
CA GLU A 112 -8.45 13.76 1.85
C GLU A 112 -8.46 12.39 2.51
N PRO A 113 -8.38 12.33 3.85
CA PRO A 113 -8.40 11.06 4.53
C PRO A 113 -9.60 10.18 4.18
N ALA A 114 -10.76 10.80 3.93
CA ALA A 114 -11.95 10.04 3.57
C ALA A 114 -11.77 9.29 2.24
N THR A 115 -11.00 9.87 1.31
CA THR A 115 -10.73 9.21 0.04
C THR A 115 -9.96 7.92 0.26
N LEU A 116 -8.88 7.99 1.04
CA LEU A 116 -8.09 6.80 1.31
C LEU A 116 -8.89 5.79 2.13
N GLU A 117 -9.66 6.26 3.09
CA GLU A 117 -10.46 5.36 3.90
C GLU A 117 -11.45 4.56 3.05
N GLY A 118 -12.09 5.22 2.09
CA GLY A 118 -13.02 4.54 1.20
C GLY A 118 -12.34 3.50 0.33
N ILE A 119 -11.16 3.84 -0.18
CA ILE A 119 -10.40 2.92 -1.00
C ILE A 119 -9.98 1.69 -0.21
N ILE A 120 -9.47 1.91 1.00
CA ILE A 120 -9.02 0.81 1.85
C ILE A 120 -10.20 -0.11 2.17
N SER A 121 -11.32 0.47 2.57
CA SER A 121 -12.50 -0.30 2.92
C SER A 121 -12.95 -1.18 1.75
N SER A 122 -12.98 -0.61 0.56
CA SER A 122 -13.39 -1.34 -0.64
C SER A 122 -12.44 -2.49 -0.93
N LEU A 123 -11.13 -2.23 -0.90
CA LEU A 123 -10.16 -3.23 -1.31
C LEU A 123 -9.96 -4.33 -0.27
N VAL A 124 -9.96 -3.97 1.02
CA VAL A 124 -9.79 -4.96 2.08
C VAL A 124 -10.93 -5.96 2.05
N HIS A 125 -12.15 -5.48 1.85
CA HIS A 125 -13.30 -6.37 1.80
C HIS A 125 -13.29 -7.28 0.60
N ARG A 126 -12.67 -6.87 -0.50
CA ARG A 126 -12.60 -7.70 -1.69
C ARG A 126 -11.73 -8.93 -1.53
N ARG A 127 -10.88 -8.94 -0.52
CA ARG A 127 -9.98 -10.08 -0.29
C ARG A 127 -10.66 -11.26 0.37
N VAL A 128 -11.82 -11.05 0.89
CA VAL A 128 -12.52 -12.10 1.64
C VAL A 128 -13.11 -13.19 0.76
#